data_cb62fa20ae10f1c76001931b19e82a60
#
_entry.id   cb62fa20ae10f1c76001931b19e82a60
#
_cell.length_a   1.000
_cell.length_b   1.000
_cell.length_c   1.000
_cell.angle_alpha   90.00
_cell.angle_beta   90.00
_cell.angle_gamma   90.00
#
_symmetry.space_group_name_H-M   'P 1'
#
loop_
_entity.id
_entity.type
_entity.pdbx_description
1 polymer ?
#
loop_
_entity_poly.entity_id
_entity_poly.type
_entity_poly.pdbx_seq_one_letter_code
_entity_poly.pdbx_strand_id
1 'polypeptide(L)' 'MTKNADVRTYGKVCTISGKTFPGNIDNFYVNKNSNDGLHPYHKQFDNFRRTTGASVDRVRKLVTLINN' A
#
# COMPACT_ATOMS: atom_id res chain seq x y z
N MET A 1 -3.95 -21.76 13.44
CA MET A 1 -3.89 -20.59 12.57
C MET A 1 -3.01 -19.51 13.15
N THR A 2 -2.11 -19.02 12.37
CA THR A 2 -1.21 -18.00 12.87
C THR A 2 -1.71 -16.61 12.52
N LYS A 3 -1.36 -15.65 13.34
CA LYS A 3 -1.78 -14.28 13.14
C LYS A 3 -1.15 -13.67 11.91
N ASN A 4 0.09 -14.04 11.66
CA ASN A 4 0.79 -13.50 10.51
C ASN A 4 0.12 -13.92 9.21
N ALA A 5 -0.33 -15.16 9.18
CA ALA A 5 -1.06 -15.65 8.01
C ALA A 5 -2.36 -14.88 7.85
N ASP A 6 -2.99 -14.54 8.93
CA ASP A 6 -4.25 -13.82 8.89
C ASP A 6 -4.10 -12.45 8.25
N VAL A 7 -3.07 -11.71 8.65
CA VAL A 7 -2.83 -10.38 8.10
C VAL A 7 -2.61 -10.46 6.60
N ARG A 8 -1.84 -11.45 6.18
CA ARG A 8 -1.50 -11.59 4.77
C ARG A 8 -2.66 -12.14 3.95
N THR A 9 -3.55 -12.86 4.62
CA THR A 9 -4.70 -13.47 3.96
C THR A 9 -5.86 -12.48 3.81
N TYR A 10 -6.13 -11.73 4.88
CA TYR A 10 -7.29 -10.86 4.91
C TYR A 10 -7.09 -9.60 4.09
N GLY A 11 -5.86 -9.19 3.95
CA GLY A 11 -5.61 -8.01 3.19
C GLY A 11 -5.12 -6.86 4.05
N LYS A 12 -4.64 -5.86 3.37
CA LYS A 12 -4.04 -4.68 3.97
C LYS A 12 -4.59 -3.48 3.24
N VAL A 13 -5.01 -2.48 3.98
CA VAL A 13 -5.55 -1.26 3.39
C VAL A 13 -4.40 -0.41 2.86
N CYS A 14 -4.48 -0.05 1.59
CA CYS A 14 -3.55 0.89 0.99
C CYS A 14 -3.92 2.30 1.47
N THR A 15 -2.98 2.96 2.14
CA THR A 15 -3.26 4.28 2.72
C THR A 15 -3.41 5.36 1.67
N ILE A 16 -3.00 5.11 0.44
CA ILE A 16 -3.14 6.08 -0.63
C ILE A 16 -4.52 5.99 -1.27
N SER A 17 -4.95 4.78 -1.64
CA SER A 17 -6.23 4.62 -2.33
C SER A 17 -7.39 4.29 -1.39
N GLY A 18 -7.09 3.82 -0.19
CA GLY A 18 -8.12 3.38 0.73
C GLY A 18 -8.70 2.02 0.42
N LYS A 19 -8.19 1.36 -0.61
CA LYS A 19 -8.66 0.04 -1.00
C LYS A 19 -7.86 -1.03 -0.31
N THR A 20 -8.45 -2.21 -0.17
CA THR A 20 -7.82 -3.35 0.47
C THR A 20 -7.25 -4.29 -0.59
N PHE A 21 -6.01 -4.68 -0.38
CA PHE A 21 -5.32 -5.64 -1.24
C PHE A 21 -4.77 -6.77 -0.37
N PRO A 22 -4.52 -7.94 -0.95
CA PRO A 22 -3.85 -8.98 -0.18
C PRO A 22 -2.53 -8.47 0.40
N GLY A 23 -2.34 -8.67 1.70
CA GLY A 23 -1.20 -8.12 2.43
C GLY A 23 0.05 -8.97 2.27
N ASN A 24 0.61 -8.99 1.09
CA ASN A 24 1.78 -9.80 0.80
C ASN A 24 2.77 -9.01 -0.07
N ILE A 25 3.91 -9.63 -0.35
CA ILE A 25 4.98 -8.98 -1.09
C ILE A 25 4.66 -8.83 -2.58
N ASP A 26 3.61 -9.47 -3.06
CA ASP A 26 3.18 -9.28 -4.44
C ASP A 26 2.53 -7.93 -4.63
N ASN A 27 1.93 -7.40 -3.56
CA ASN A 27 1.17 -6.16 -3.63
C ASN A 27 1.85 -5.00 -2.91
N PHE A 28 2.72 -5.29 -1.92
CA PHE A 28 3.39 -4.26 -1.12
C PHE A 28 4.88 -4.53 -1.04
N TYR A 29 5.67 -3.49 -1.16
CA TYR A 29 7.11 -3.62 -0.99
C TYR A 29 7.45 -3.89 0.47
N VAL A 30 8.56 -4.58 0.68
CA VAL A 30 9.05 -4.87 2.01
C VAL A 30 9.51 -3.58 2.68
N ASN A 31 9.14 -3.42 3.95
CA ASN A 31 9.59 -2.30 4.76
C ASN A 31 9.85 -2.80 6.17
N LYS A 32 11.11 -2.88 6.53
CA LYS A 32 11.53 -3.43 7.83
C LYS A 32 11.04 -2.59 9.00
N ASN A 33 10.72 -1.35 8.76
CA ASN A 33 10.29 -0.45 9.83
C ASN A 33 8.80 -0.52 10.11
N SER A 34 8.07 -1.26 9.29
CA SER A 34 6.64 -1.43 9.51
C SER A 34 6.37 -2.61 10.42
N ASN A 35 5.26 -2.56 11.17
CA ASN A 35 4.88 -3.63 12.06
C ASN A 35 4.66 -4.94 11.32
N ASP A 36 4.11 -4.88 10.13
CA ASP A 36 3.84 -6.06 9.33
C ASP A 36 4.92 -6.32 8.29
N GLY A 37 5.98 -5.53 8.28
CA GLY A 37 7.08 -5.70 7.34
C GLY A 37 6.80 -5.22 5.93
N LEU A 38 5.71 -4.49 5.72
CA LEU A 38 5.31 -4.03 4.40
C LEU A 38 5.06 -2.52 4.40
N HIS A 39 5.24 -1.92 3.22
CA HIS A 39 4.90 -0.52 3.05
C HIS A 39 3.39 -0.31 3.24
N PRO A 40 2.99 0.90 3.63
CA PRO A 40 1.57 1.17 3.90
C PRO A 40 0.72 1.38 2.66
N TYR A 41 1.31 1.26 1.47
CA TYR A 41 0.55 1.47 0.23
C TYR A 41 1.00 0.49 -0.85
N HIS A 42 0.11 0.27 -1.82
CA HIS A 42 0.32 -0.71 -2.86
C HIS A 42 1.49 -0.32 -3.76
N LYS A 43 2.16 -1.33 -4.32
CA LYS A 43 3.33 -1.12 -5.17
C LYS A 43 3.07 -0.14 -6.31
N GLN A 44 1.89 -0.22 -6.93
CA GLN A 44 1.63 0.65 -8.08
C GLN A 44 1.66 2.12 -7.69
N PHE A 45 1.20 2.45 -6.49
CA PHE A 45 1.24 3.84 -6.03
C PHE A 45 2.63 4.24 -5.61
N ASP A 46 3.38 3.31 -5.04
CA ASP A 46 4.76 3.59 -4.68
C ASP A 46 5.60 3.82 -5.93
N ASN A 47 5.40 3.01 -6.96
CA ASN A 47 6.10 3.17 -8.23
C ASN A 47 5.75 4.51 -8.88
N PHE A 48 4.49 4.87 -8.85
CA PHE A 48 4.05 6.15 -9.41
C PHE A 48 4.72 7.30 -8.65
N ARG A 49 4.76 7.21 -7.33
CA ARG A 49 5.39 8.22 -6.50
C ARG A 49 6.87 8.37 -6.83
N ARG A 50 7.58 7.25 -6.97
CA ARG A 50 9.01 7.27 -7.27
C ARG A 50 9.29 7.80 -8.66
N THR A 51 8.47 7.41 -9.61
CA THR A 51 8.68 7.80 -11.00
C THR A 51 8.42 9.27 -11.22
N THR A 52 7.42 9.83 -10.55
CA THR A 52 7.04 11.23 -10.73
C THR A 52 7.69 12.15 -9.71
N GLY A 53 8.27 11.59 -8.65
CA GLY A 53 8.82 12.39 -7.55
C GLY A 53 7.74 12.99 -6.67
N ALA A 54 6.50 12.58 -6.82
CA ALA A 54 5.40 13.12 -6.05
C ALA A 54 5.44 12.61 -4.61
N SER A 55 4.92 13.41 -3.69
CA SER A 55 4.77 12.98 -2.31
C SER A 55 3.58 12.05 -2.16
N VAL A 56 3.53 11.34 -1.04
CA VAL A 56 2.40 10.45 -0.75
C VAL A 56 1.09 11.23 -0.73
N ASP A 57 1.11 12.43 -0.14
CA ASP A 57 -0.10 13.24 -0.07
C ASP A 57 -0.59 13.65 -1.46
N ARG A 58 0.34 13.96 -2.33
CA ARG A 58 -0.03 14.35 -3.70
C ARG A 58 -0.63 13.17 -4.46
N VAL A 59 -0.04 12.00 -4.31
CA VAL A 59 -0.55 10.82 -4.98
C VAL A 59 -1.94 10.48 -4.45
N ARG A 60 -2.12 10.59 -3.13
CA ARG A 60 -3.42 10.33 -2.52
C ARG A 60 -4.48 11.27 -3.06
N LYS A 61 -4.13 12.53 -3.20
CA LYS A 61 -5.05 13.52 -3.72
C LYS A 61 -5.45 13.21 -5.16
N LEU A 62 -4.47 12.81 -5.98
CA LEU A 62 -4.76 12.46 -7.36
C LEU A 62 -5.67 11.24 -7.47
N VAL A 63 -5.40 10.23 -6.64
CA VAL A 63 -6.24 9.03 -6.62
C VAL A 63 -7.67 9.38 -6.21
N THR A 64 -7.83 10.26 -5.24
CA THR A 64 -9.14 10.69 -4.80
C THR A 64 -9.91 11.38 -5.93
N LEU A 65 -9.23 12.22 -6.68
CA LEU A 65 -9.85 12.92 -7.80
C LEU A 65 -10.29 11.95 -8.89
N ILE A 66 -9.48 10.94 -9.15
CA ILE A 66 -9.80 9.96 -10.18
C ILE A 66 -10.99 9.09 -9.76
N ASN A 67 -11.05 8.75 -8.49
CA ASN A 67 -12.09 7.84 -7.99
C ASN A 67 -13.42 8.55 -7.75
N ASN A 68 -13.43 9.85 -7.75
CA ASN A 68 -14.65 10.62 -7.66
C ASN A 68 -15.12 11.02 -9.04
#